data_9371931f06b50cfce22d278881df4945
#
_entry.id   9371931f06b50cfce22d278881df4945
#
_cell.length_a   1.000
_cell.length_b   1.000
_cell.length_c   1.000
_cell.angle_alpha   90.00
_cell.angle_beta   90.00
_cell.angle_gamma   90.00
#
_symmetry.space_group_name_H-M   'P 1'
#
loop_
_entity.id
_entity.type
_entity.pdbx_description
1 polymer ?
#
loop_
_entity_poly.entity_id
_entity_poly.type
_entity_poly.pdbx_seq_one_letter_code
_entity_poly.pdbx_strand_id
1 'polypeptide(L)'
;MKLSRTSIAALLVALVAASGGCTLVNRVRAKNALNEGARAYKDGRFADAEERFRTAFELDPSQKNAPVFIARAVQQQYKPGVQTPENLAMGEKAVAAYQSILNRDPANEDAYKAVVFLYGQMKQDDKVNQLLAERAKNGPTPTAKAEALTILASKQWQCAYDITEQKENKETQTTTQPGNNLPKVTVKYKKPANQADFDRARQCVTEGLKLAEQAVNLDANNPNSWSYRANLLREAAKLAEMEGNAQAKADYDSQYEKALETHRRLSEEAAKRKEAEEAAKGAKQPAS
;
A
#
# COMPACT_ATOMS: atom_id res chain seq x y z
N MET A 1 43.31 -51.00 20.29
CA MET A 1 42.41 -50.56 21.39
C MET A 1 40.98 -50.58 20.88
N LYS A 2 40.10 -51.52 21.31
CA LYS A 2 38.70 -51.58 20.96
C LYS A 2 37.95 -50.65 21.92
N LEU A 3 37.47 -49.49 21.44
CA LEU A 3 36.58 -48.63 22.26
C LEU A 3 35.34 -49.46 22.62
N SER A 4 34.99 -49.50 23.90
CA SER A 4 33.79 -50.20 24.34
C SER A 4 32.54 -49.48 23.85
N ARG A 5 31.46 -50.20 23.61
CA ARG A 5 30.17 -49.63 23.19
C ARG A 5 29.66 -48.56 24.12
N THR A 6 30.01 -48.64 25.42
CA THR A 6 29.70 -47.62 26.45
C THR A 6 30.47 -46.32 26.26
N SER A 7 31.74 -46.39 25.82
CA SER A 7 32.58 -45.21 25.56
C SER A 7 32.06 -44.43 24.32
N ILE A 8 31.57 -45.12 23.30
CA ILE A 8 30.98 -44.52 22.08
C ILE A 8 29.66 -43.85 22.43
N ALA A 9 28.81 -44.50 23.26
CA ALA A 9 27.54 -43.91 23.69
C ALA A 9 27.75 -42.67 24.56
N ALA A 10 28.72 -42.66 25.46
CA ALA A 10 29.04 -41.50 26.27
C ALA A 10 29.59 -40.31 25.44
N LEU A 11 30.39 -40.61 24.38
CA LEU A 11 30.89 -39.59 23.46
C LEU A 11 29.78 -38.96 22.61
N LEU A 12 28.82 -39.77 22.14
CA LEU A 12 27.64 -39.31 21.39
C LEU A 12 26.72 -38.43 22.26
N VAL A 13 26.49 -38.78 23.53
CA VAL A 13 25.70 -37.98 24.46
C VAL A 13 26.41 -36.65 24.79
N ALA A 14 27.72 -36.64 24.94
CA ALA A 14 28.50 -35.41 25.16
C ALA A 14 28.50 -34.49 23.95
N LEU A 15 28.52 -35.02 22.71
CA LEU A 15 28.41 -34.23 21.47
C LEU A 15 27.01 -33.59 21.31
N VAL A 16 25.94 -34.30 21.63
CA VAL A 16 24.55 -33.81 21.57
C VAL A 16 24.32 -32.75 22.67
N ALA A 17 24.88 -32.91 23.86
CA ALA A 17 24.80 -31.93 24.94
C ALA A 17 25.58 -30.63 24.61
N ALA A 18 26.71 -30.72 23.94
CA ALA A 18 27.51 -29.57 23.54
C ALA A 18 26.80 -28.73 22.41
N SER A 19 26.15 -29.39 21.47
CA SER A 19 25.40 -28.69 20.43
C SER A 19 24.10 -28.06 20.94
N GLY A 20 23.41 -28.66 21.89
CA GLY A 20 22.20 -28.10 22.54
C GLY A 20 22.48 -26.87 23.42
N GLY A 21 23.62 -26.85 24.11
CA GLY A 21 24.03 -25.75 24.99
C GLY A 21 24.27 -24.43 24.21
N CYS A 22 24.91 -24.52 23.04
CA CYS A 22 25.21 -23.36 22.22
C CYS A 22 23.91 -22.70 21.67
N THR A 23 22.90 -23.47 21.32
CA THR A 23 21.61 -22.93 20.79
C THR A 23 20.83 -22.19 21.86
N LEU A 24 20.80 -22.69 23.10
CA LEU A 24 20.14 -21.99 24.21
C LEU A 24 20.82 -20.67 24.56
N VAL A 25 22.16 -20.66 24.64
CA VAL A 25 22.95 -19.45 24.88
C VAL A 25 22.73 -18.43 23.77
N ASN A 26 22.75 -18.87 22.52
CA ASN A 26 22.49 -17.98 21.38
C ASN A 26 21.07 -17.40 21.39
N ARG A 27 20.04 -18.16 21.77
CA ARG A 27 18.66 -17.64 21.95
C ARG A 27 18.57 -16.56 23.01
N VAL A 28 19.25 -16.73 24.16
CA VAL A 28 19.29 -15.71 25.21
C VAL A 28 20.00 -14.46 24.73
N ARG A 29 21.16 -14.60 24.07
CA ARG A 29 21.90 -13.48 23.47
C ARG A 29 21.09 -12.78 22.40
N ALA A 30 20.40 -13.52 21.53
CA ALA A 30 19.51 -12.96 20.50
C ALA A 30 18.38 -12.12 21.13
N LYS A 31 17.74 -12.63 22.20
CA LYS A 31 16.71 -11.88 22.92
C LYS A 31 17.26 -10.60 23.56
N ASN A 32 18.46 -10.64 24.13
CA ASN A 32 19.08 -9.44 24.66
C ASN A 32 19.40 -8.43 23.56
N ALA A 33 19.95 -8.87 22.44
CA ALA A 33 20.21 -8.02 21.28
C ALA A 33 18.92 -7.40 20.71
N LEU A 34 17.79 -8.16 20.66
CA LEU A 34 16.48 -7.61 20.28
C LEU A 34 16.02 -6.50 21.24
N ASN A 35 16.17 -6.71 22.55
CA ASN A 35 15.79 -5.71 23.54
C ASN A 35 16.66 -4.45 23.47
N GLU A 36 17.97 -4.60 23.25
CA GLU A 36 18.91 -3.48 23.04
C GLU A 36 18.55 -2.72 21.75
N GLY A 37 18.27 -3.45 20.67
CA GLY A 37 17.81 -2.87 19.40
C GLY A 37 16.51 -2.09 19.55
N ALA A 38 15.55 -2.64 20.31
CA ALA A 38 14.29 -1.95 20.59
C ALA A 38 14.47 -0.66 21.41
N ARG A 39 15.39 -0.65 22.37
CA ARG A 39 15.75 0.57 23.12
C ARG A 39 16.41 1.60 22.20
N ALA A 40 17.42 1.19 21.42
CA ALA A 40 18.10 2.05 20.47
C ALA A 40 17.11 2.66 19.46
N TYR A 41 16.15 1.85 18.95
CA TYR A 41 15.10 2.31 18.05
C TYR A 41 14.18 3.38 18.70
N LYS A 42 13.77 3.13 19.96
CA LYS A 42 12.96 4.08 20.74
C LYS A 42 13.69 5.40 20.99
N ASP A 43 15.01 5.33 21.19
CA ASP A 43 15.87 6.50 21.41
C ASP A 43 16.22 7.23 20.09
N GLY A 44 15.72 6.78 18.92
CA GLY A 44 16.03 7.35 17.62
C GLY A 44 17.41 6.98 17.06
N ARG A 45 18.14 6.09 17.71
CA ARG A 45 19.45 5.60 17.27
C ARG A 45 19.28 4.43 16.28
N PHE A 46 18.77 4.75 15.08
CA PHE A 46 18.32 3.75 14.13
C PHE A 46 19.44 2.88 13.54
N ALA A 47 20.65 3.42 13.39
CA ALA A 47 21.79 2.64 12.93
C ALA A 47 22.22 1.59 13.98
N ASP A 48 22.28 1.97 15.27
CA ASP A 48 22.57 1.05 16.36
C ASP A 48 21.44 -0.01 16.47
N ALA A 49 20.19 0.41 16.30
CA ALA A 49 19.06 -0.51 16.32
C ALA A 49 19.16 -1.56 15.21
N GLU A 50 19.50 -1.14 13.99
CA GLU A 50 19.73 -2.05 12.86
C GLU A 50 20.80 -3.09 13.19
N GLU A 51 21.95 -2.66 13.71
CA GLU A 51 23.07 -3.55 14.07
C GLU A 51 22.65 -4.58 15.11
N ARG A 52 21.95 -4.14 16.18
CA ARG A 52 21.45 -5.05 17.23
C ARG A 52 20.42 -6.04 16.72
N PHE A 53 19.50 -5.61 15.85
CA PHE A 53 18.51 -6.50 15.26
C PHE A 53 19.16 -7.52 14.29
N ARG A 54 20.20 -7.13 13.54
CA ARG A 54 20.99 -8.05 12.71
C ARG A 54 21.72 -9.09 13.57
N THR A 55 22.41 -8.64 14.62
CA THR A 55 23.06 -9.53 15.58
C THR A 55 22.07 -10.54 16.18
N ALA A 56 20.88 -10.08 16.54
CA ALA A 56 19.84 -10.96 17.07
C ALA A 56 19.42 -12.03 16.06
N PHE A 57 19.26 -11.64 14.79
CA PHE A 57 18.85 -12.56 13.73
C PHE A 57 19.96 -13.55 13.35
N GLU A 58 21.22 -13.14 13.39
CA GLU A 58 22.39 -14.02 13.17
C GLU A 58 22.54 -15.06 14.29
N LEU A 59 22.32 -14.66 15.53
CA LEU A 59 22.38 -15.55 16.69
C LEU A 59 21.21 -16.55 16.72
N ASP A 60 20.04 -16.13 16.31
CA ASP A 60 18.82 -16.96 16.27
C ASP A 60 17.94 -16.62 15.05
N PRO A 61 18.19 -17.25 13.89
CA PRO A 61 17.37 -17.03 12.68
C PRO A 61 15.90 -17.43 12.81
N SER A 62 15.52 -18.10 13.90
CA SER A 62 14.12 -18.45 14.19
C SER A 62 13.29 -17.25 14.68
N GLN A 63 13.93 -16.11 14.96
CA GLN A 63 13.29 -14.86 15.36
C GLN A 63 12.49 -14.26 14.18
N LYS A 64 11.22 -14.64 14.06
CA LYS A 64 10.34 -14.27 12.93
C LYS A 64 10.21 -12.76 12.73
N ASN A 65 10.30 -11.97 13.81
CA ASN A 65 10.11 -10.52 13.77
C ASN A 65 11.41 -9.73 13.50
N ALA A 66 12.58 -10.35 13.65
CA ALA A 66 13.86 -9.67 13.49
C ALA A 66 14.04 -9.05 12.10
N PRO A 67 13.68 -9.71 10.97
CA PRO A 67 13.74 -9.11 9.63
C PRO A 67 12.88 -7.84 9.52
N VAL A 68 11.69 -7.82 10.14
CA VAL A 68 10.80 -6.64 10.13
C VAL A 68 11.44 -5.50 10.93
N PHE A 69 12.03 -5.77 12.09
CA PHE A 69 12.70 -4.76 12.90
C PHE A 69 13.92 -4.19 12.19
N ILE A 70 14.72 -5.04 11.52
CA ILE A 70 15.83 -4.60 10.67
C ILE A 70 15.33 -3.66 9.58
N ALA A 71 14.32 -4.08 8.82
CA ALA A 71 13.79 -3.27 7.71
C ALA A 71 13.26 -1.91 8.18
N ARG A 72 12.54 -1.89 9.31
CA ARG A 72 12.05 -0.65 9.93
C ARG A 72 13.20 0.25 10.41
N ALA A 73 14.22 -0.31 11.02
CA ALA A 73 15.38 0.47 11.49
C ALA A 73 16.17 1.08 10.32
N VAL A 74 16.31 0.34 9.21
CA VAL A 74 16.92 0.86 7.97
C VAL A 74 16.05 1.95 7.37
N GLN A 75 14.72 1.75 7.29
CA GLN A 75 13.79 2.74 6.74
C GLN A 75 13.84 4.07 7.49
N GLN A 76 13.97 4.05 8.83
CA GLN A 76 14.05 5.28 9.63
C GLN A 76 15.34 6.08 9.39
N GLN A 77 16.35 5.51 8.78
CA GLN A 77 17.58 6.21 8.38
C GLN A 77 17.41 6.96 7.04
N TYR A 78 16.43 6.57 6.22
CA TYR A 78 16.07 7.27 4.99
C TYR A 78 15.30 8.55 5.32
N LYS A 79 15.67 9.67 4.69
CA LYS A 79 15.03 10.99 4.87
C LYS A 79 14.15 11.31 3.66
N PRO A 80 12.81 11.23 3.76
CA PRO A 80 11.92 11.58 2.65
C PRO A 80 12.17 13.01 2.14
N GLY A 81 12.13 13.17 0.81
CA GLY A 81 12.33 14.47 0.16
C GLY A 81 13.79 14.87 -0.07
N VAL A 82 14.77 14.20 0.57
CA VAL A 82 16.20 14.45 0.34
C VAL A 82 16.70 13.57 -0.81
N GLN A 83 17.16 14.20 -1.89
CA GLN A 83 17.54 13.51 -3.14
C GLN A 83 19.07 13.39 -3.30
N THR A 84 19.83 13.30 -2.20
CA THR A 84 21.27 13.03 -2.28
C THR A 84 21.54 11.55 -2.59
N PRO A 85 22.64 11.23 -3.28
CA PRO A 85 23.00 9.85 -3.60
C PRO A 85 23.06 8.93 -2.36
N GLU A 86 23.58 9.44 -1.26
CA GLU A 86 23.72 8.69 0.00
C GLU A 86 22.36 8.37 0.60
N ASN A 87 21.44 9.33 0.57
CA ASN A 87 20.08 9.12 1.08
C ASN A 87 19.26 8.19 0.19
N LEU A 88 19.40 8.31 -1.13
CA LEU A 88 18.77 7.38 -2.07
C LEU A 88 19.31 5.95 -1.89
N ALA A 89 20.62 5.79 -1.68
CA ALA A 89 21.21 4.48 -1.36
C ALA A 89 20.63 3.90 -0.06
N MET A 90 20.35 4.74 0.95
CA MET A 90 19.68 4.30 2.18
C MET A 90 18.23 3.88 1.92
N GLY A 91 17.51 4.57 1.04
CA GLY A 91 16.18 4.16 0.58
C GLY A 91 16.21 2.80 -0.13
N GLU A 92 17.15 2.59 -1.05
CA GLU A 92 17.33 1.29 -1.72
C GLU A 92 17.72 0.17 -0.74
N LYS A 93 18.55 0.46 0.26
CA LYS A 93 18.88 -0.48 1.35
C LYS A 93 17.61 -0.88 2.13
N ALA A 94 16.72 0.06 2.40
CA ALA A 94 15.44 -0.21 3.05
C ALA A 94 14.53 -1.08 2.17
N VAL A 95 14.44 -0.76 0.87
CA VAL A 95 13.70 -1.58 -0.10
C VAL A 95 14.23 -3.01 -0.10
N ALA A 96 15.55 -3.21 -0.20
CA ALA A 96 16.16 -4.55 -0.19
C ALA A 96 15.82 -5.33 1.09
N ALA A 97 15.79 -4.66 2.25
CA ALA A 97 15.41 -5.29 3.52
C ALA A 97 13.95 -5.77 3.50
N TYR A 98 13.00 -4.96 3.00
CA TYR A 98 11.61 -5.37 2.85
C TYR A 98 11.39 -6.43 1.76
N GLN A 99 12.12 -6.37 0.66
CA GLN A 99 12.09 -7.41 -0.38
C GLN A 99 12.56 -8.76 0.17
N SER A 100 13.53 -8.79 1.08
CA SER A 100 13.94 -10.04 1.73
C SER A 100 12.83 -10.66 2.59
N ILE A 101 11.92 -9.85 3.14
CA ILE A 101 10.71 -10.32 3.81
C ILE A 101 9.73 -10.90 2.80
N LEU A 102 9.47 -10.18 1.71
CA LEU A 102 8.54 -10.63 0.64
C LEU A 102 9.00 -11.91 -0.04
N ASN A 103 10.30 -12.15 -0.16
CA ASN A 103 10.85 -13.41 -0.69
C ASN A 103 10.52 -14.62 0.20
N ARG A 104 10.30 -14.42 1.50
CA ARG A 104 9.93 -15.47 2.46
C ARG A 104 8.41 -15.56 2.66
N ASP A 105 7.75 -14.43 2.61
CA ASP A 105 6.32 -14.27 2.79
C ASP A 105 5.78 -13.27 1.74
N PRO A 106 5.44 -13.74 0.53
CA PRO A 106 4.89 -12.89 -0.53
C PRO A 106 3.55 -12.23 -0.17
N ALA A 107 2.87 -12.74 0.87
CA ALA A 107 1.60 -12.21 1.36
C ALA A 107 1.78 -11.11 2.42
N ASN A 108 3.01 -10.75 2.77
CA ASN A 108 3.28 -9.71 3.76
C ASN A 108 2.92 -8.32 3.23
N GLU A 109 1.71 -7.88 3.54
CA GLU A 109 1.15 -6.60 3.07
C GLU A 109 1.95 -5.39 3.58
N ASP A 110 2.43 -5.42 4.82
CA ASP A 110 3.20 -4.32 5.40
C ASP A 110 4.53 -4.13 4.65
N ALA A 111 5.22 -5.23 4.35
CA ALA A 111 6.47 -5.18 3.59
C ALA A 111 6.23 -4.68 2.16
N TYR A 112 5.16 -5.13 1.49
CA TYR A 112 4.81 -4.66 0.16
C TYR A 112 4.52 -3.15 0.14
N LYS A 113 3.65 -2.70 1.06
CA LYS A 113 3.30 -1.28 1.18
C LYS A 113 4.53 -0.40 1.48
N ALA A 114 5.46 -0.92 2.30
CA ALA A 114 6.71 -0.21 2.58
C ALA A 114 7.60 -0.05 1.33
N VAL A 115 7.72 -1.09 0.48
CA VAL A 115 8.47 -1.01 -0.78
C VAL A 115 7.84 0.00 -1.73
N VAL A 116 6.52 -0.05 -1.92
CA VAL A 116 5.78 0.91 -2.77
C VAL A 116 5.97 2.34 -2.26
N PHE A 117 5.83 2.54 -0.94
CA PHE A 117 6.04 3.83 -0.30
C PHE A 117 7.45 4.38 -0.52
N LEU A 118 8.48 3.56 -0.28
CA LEU A 118 9.88 3.97 -0.44
C LEU A 118 10.19 4.37 -1.88
N TYR A 119 9.78 3.59 -2.86
CA TYR A 119 9.96 3.97 -4.27
C TYR A 119 9.22 5.25 -4.63
N GLY A 120 8.02 5.46 -4.10
CA GLY A 120 7.28 6.71 -4.28
C GLY A 120 8.01 7.91 -3.67
N GLN A 121 8.57 7.78 -2.45
CA GLN A 121 9.36 8.84 -1.80
C GLN A 121 10.66 9.16 -2.53
N MET A 122 11.26 8.16 -3.17
CA MET A 122 12.44 8.32 -4.04
C MET A 122 12.10 8.86 -5.44
N LYS A 123 10.81 9.10 -5.74
CA LYS A 123 10.30 9.53 -7.06
C LYS A 123 10.62 8.53 -8.18
N GLN A 124 10.65 7.24 -7.86
CA GLN A 124 10.91 6.16 -8.81
C GLN A 124 9.56 5.58 -9.29
N ASP A 125 8.76 6.43 -9.94
CA ASP A 125 7.38 6.11 -10.36
C ASP A 125 7.32 4.89 -11.29
N ASP A 126 8.31 4.68 -12.13
CA ASP A 126 8.38 3.50 -13.01
C ASP A 126 8.45 2.19 -12.20
N LYS A 127 9.27 2.17 -11.13
CA LYS A 127 9.34 1.00 -10.23
C LYS A 127 8.04 0.79 -9.47
N VAL A 128 7.39 1.85 -9.03
CA VAL A 128 6.06 1.77 -8.40
C VAL A 128 5.05 1.16 -9.38
N ASN A 129 5.01 1.65 -10.64
CA ASN A 129 4.09 1.15 -11.64
C ASN A 129 4.35 -0.32 -11.98
N GLN A 130 5.61 -0.71 -12.11
CA GLN A 130 6.02 -2.10 -12.35
C GLN A 130 5.58 -3.03 -11.21
N LEU A 131 5.82 -2.64 -9.97
CA LEU A 131 5.40 -3.41 -8.80
C LEU A 131 3.88 -3.57 -8.71
N LEU A 132 3.13 -2.50 -8.97
CA LEU A 132 1.67 -2.53 -8.99
C LEU A 132 1.14 -3.43 -10.11
N ALA A 133 1.70 -3.34 -11.33
CA ALA A 133 1.32 -4.18 -12.45
C ALA A 133 1.61 -5.66 -12.18
N GLU A 134 2.78 -5.96 -11.62
CA GLU A 134 3.14 -7.33 -11.22
C GLU A 134 2.19 -7.86 -10.13
N ARG A 135 1.89 -7.08 -9.11
CA ARG A 135 0.97 -7.48 -8.06
C ARG A 135 -0.47 -7.63 -8.54
N ALA A 136 -0.93 -6.79 -9.46
CA ALA A 136 -2.25 -6.91 -10.09
C ALA A 136 -2.40 -8.25 -10.83
N LYS A 137 -1.31 -8.72 -11.46
CA LYS A 137 -1.27 -9.98 -12.21
C LYS A 137 -1.07 -11.19 -11.29
N ASN A 138 -0.04 -11.15 -10.44
CA ASN A 138 0.50 -12.28 -9.71
C ASN A 138 0.39 -12.16 -8.19
N GLY A 139 -0.36 -11.18 -7.67
CA GLY A 139 -0.53 -10.98 -6.23
C GLY A 139 -1.08 -12.23 -5.51
N PRO A 140 -0.74 -12.41 -4.22
CA PRO A 140 -0.97 -13.66 -3.49
C PRO A 140 -2.45 -13.94 -3.22
N THR A 141 -3.29 -12.90 -3.20
CA THR A 141 -4.73 -13.01 -2.95
C THR A 141 -5.54 -12.16 -3.93
N PRO A 142 -6.83 -12.47 -4.16
CA PRO A 142 -7.72 -11.60 -4.94
C PRO A 142 -7.76 -10.16 -4.40
N THR A 143 -7.81 -9.98 -3.07
CA THR A 143 -7.79 -8.66 -2.41
C THR A 143 -6.49 -7.90 -2.72
N ALA A 144 -5.32 -8.57 -2.63
CA ALA A 144 -4.05 -7.93 -2.96
C ALA A 144 -3.96 -7.48 -4.43
N LYS A 145 -4.52 -8.28 -5.36
CA LYS A 145 -4.64 -7.91 -6.78
C LYS A 145 -5.58 -6.72 -6.96
N ALA A 146 -6.75 -6.75 -6.29
CA ALA A 146 -7.73 -5.67 -6.32
C ALA A 146 -7.16 -4.34 -5.80
N GLU A 147 -6.41 -4.38 -4.70
CA GLU A 147 -5.74 -3.18 -4.16
C GLU A 147 -4.74 -2.59 -5.16
N ALA A 148 -3.91 -3.41 -5.80
CA ALA A 148 -2.97 -2.95 -6.81
C ALA A 148 -3.68 -2.33 -8.03
N LEU A 149 -4.73 -2.98 -8.54
CA LEU A 149 -5.58 -2.46 -9.61
C LEU A 149 -6.25 -1.13 -9.23
N THR A 150 -6.71 -1.00 -7.98
CA THR A 150 -7.31 0.23 -7.45
C THR A 150 -6.31 1.39 -7.46
N ILE A 151 -5.06 1.13 -7.06
CA ILE A 151 -4.01 2.16 -7.11
C ILE A 151 -3.68 2.53 -8.56
N LEU A 152 -3.60 1.57 -9.47
CA LEU A 152 -3.42 1.86 -10.90
C LEU A 152 -4.59 2.67 -11.46
N ALA A 153 -5.83 2.31 -11.12
CA ALA A 153 -7.03 3.07 -11.50
C ALA A 153 -7.01 4.50 -10.95
N SER A 154 -6.54 4.70 -9.72
CA SER A 154 -6.40 6.04 -9.14
C SER A 154 -5.42 6.94 -9.92
N LYS A 155 -4.33 6.37 -10.42
CA LYS A 155 -3.37 7.11 -11.27
C LYS A 155 -3.99 7.50 -12.62
N GLN A 156 -4.82 6.65 -13.19
CA GLN A 156 -5.56 6.95 -14.41
C GLN A 156 -6.63 8.03 -14.17
N TRP A 157 -7.33 7.96 -13.05
CA TRP A 157 -8.23 9.03 -12.65
C TRP A 157 -7.49 10.36 -12.50
N GLN A 158 -6.35 10.39 -11.80
CA GLN A 158 -5.56 11.62 -11.64
C GLN A 158 -5.11 12.19 -12.98
N CYS A 159 -4.66 11.33 -13.91
CA CYS A 159 -4.30 11.74 -15.27
C CYS A 159 -5.44 12.47 -16.00
N ALA A 160 -6.66 11.93 -15.94
CA ALA A 160 -7.83 12.55 -16.56
C ALA A 160 -8.26 13.83 -15.82
N TYR A 161 -8.29 13.78 -14.49
CA TYR A 161 -8.68 14.87 -13.63
C TYR A 161 -7.81 16.11 -13.82
N ASP A 162 -6.49 15.94 -13.91
CA ASP A 162 -5.54 17.04 -14.11
C ASP A 162 -5.77 17.79 -15.43
N ILE A 163 -6.35 17.13 -16.42
CA ILE A 163 -6.71 17.74 -17.71
C ILE A 163 -8.11 18.37 -17.65
N THR A 164 -9.10 17.62 -17.18
CA THR A 164 -10.51 18.07 -17.22
C THR A 164 -10.77 19.22 -16.25
N GLU A 165 -10.04 19.30 -15.15
CA GLU A 165 -10.18 20.30 -14.12
C GLU A 165 -9.36 21.59 -14.37
N GLN A 166 -8.62 21.69 -15.47
CA GLN A 166 -7.98 22.95 -15.87
C GLN A 166 -9.01 24.05 -16.04
N LYS A 167 -8.66 25.25 -15.60
CA LYS A 167 -9.58 26.39 -15.56
C LYS A 167 -10.15 26.73 -16.94
N GLU A 168 -9.32 26.64 -17.96
CA GLU A 168 -9.65 26.89 -19.37
C GLU A 168 -10.65 25.88 -19.95
N ASN A 169 -10.73 24.68 -19.37
CA ASN A 169 -11.64 23.61 -19.77
C ASN A 169 -12.99 23.68 -19.03
N LYS A 170 -13.23 24.71 -18.25
CA LYS A 170 -14.45 24.91 -17.46
C LYS A 170 -15.09 26.27 -17.75
N GLU A 171 -16.41 26.26 -17.78
CA GLU A 171 -17.24 27.45 -17.84
C GLU A 171 -18.24 27.42 -16.69
N THR A 172 -18.17 28.44 -15.84
CA THR A 172 -19.12 28.56 -14.74
C THR A 172 -20.33 29.35 -15.18
N GLN A 173 -21.49 28.74 -15.11
CA GLN A 173 -22.78 29.37 -15.40
C GLN A 173 -23.55 29.59 -14.09
N THR A 174 -23.97 30.82 -13.85
CA THR A 174 -24.79 31.16 -12.70
C THR A 174 -26.22 31.40 -13.18
N THR A 175 -27.16 30.59 -12.71
CA THR A 175 -28.58 30.73 -13.04
C THR A 175 -29.36 31.05 -11.76
N THR A 176 -30.25 32.04 -11.85
CA THR A 176 -31.23 32.36 -10.81
C THR A 176 -32.51 31.60 -11.11
N GLN A 177 -32.99 30.76 -10.19
CA GLN A 177 -34.30 30.10 -10.36
C GLN A 177 -35.40 31.02 -9.82
N PRO A 178 -36.52 31.17 -10.57
CA PRO A 178 -37.70 31.89 -10.07
C PRO A 178 -38.20 31.27 -8.77
N GLY A 179 -38.29 32.06 -7.70
CA GLY A 179 -38.76 31.63 -6.39
C GLY A 179 -37.71 31.12 -5.43
N ASN A 180 -36.43 31.07 -5.83
CA ASN A 180 -35.29 30.78 -4.93
C ASN A 180 -34.20 31.83 -5.11
N ASN A 181 -33.95 32.64 -4.08
CA ASN A 181 -32.96 33.74 -4.11
C ASN A 181 -31.52 33.31 -4.10
N LEU A 182 -31.24 32.00 -4.05
CA LEU A 182 -29.87 31.49 -4.08
C LEU A 182 -29.45 31.17 -5.52
N PRO A 183 -28.36 31.77 -6.02
CA PRO A 183 -27.88 31.47 -7.36
C PRO A 183 -27.40 30.02 -7.45
N LYS A 184 -27.90 29.27 -8.43
CA LYS A 184 -27.40 27.96 -8.76
C LYS A 184 -26.17 28.11 -9.66
N VAL A 185 -25.03 27.72 -9.16
CA VAL A 185 -23.78 27.67 -9.93
C VAL A 185 -23.65 26.29 -10.56
N THR A 186 -23.56 26.22 -11.89
CA THR A 186 -23.27 24.98 -12.63
C THR A 186 -21.96 25.15 -13.38
N VAL A 187 -21.16 24.10 -13.40
CA VAL A 187 -19.93 24.04 -14.19
C VAL A 187 -20.22 23.23 -15.45
N LYS A 188 -19.92 23.81 -16.60
CA LYS A 188 -19.95 23.15 -17.88
C LYS A 188 -18.52 22.87 -18.33
N TYR A 189 -18.27 21.64 -18.80
CA TYR A 189 -16.97 21.23 -19.28
C TYR A 189 -16.84 21.43 -20.78
N LYS A 190 -15.69 21.95 -21.22
CA LYS A 190 -15.35 22.21 -22.63
C LYS A 190 -14.13 21.39 -23.01
N LYS A 191 -14.07 20.99 -24.29
CA LYS A 191 -12.87 20.32 -24.79
C LYS A 191 -11.63 21.16 -24.58
N PRO A 192 -10.50 20.57 -24.15
CA PRO A 192 -9.21 21.22 -24.18
C PRO A 192 -8.91 21.78 -25.57
N ALA A 193 -8.26 22.93 -25.63
CA ALA A 193 -7.80 23.52 -26.90
C ALA A 193 -6.83 22.61 -27.65
N ASN A 194 -6.01 21.86 -26.90
CA ASN A 194 -5.11 20.85 -27.43
C ASN A 194 -5.83 19.49 -27.54
N GLN A 195 -6.00 19.00 -28.76
CA GLN A 195 -6.63 17.71 -29.02
C GLN A 195 -5.90 16.54 -28.36
N ALA A 196 -4.56 16.59 -28.28
CA ALA A 196 -3.77 15.54 -27.64
C ALA A 196 -4.08 15.41 -26.14
N ASP A 197 -4.37 16.50 -25.44
CA ASP A 197 -4.79 16.46 -24.04
C ASP A 197 -6.17 15.81 -23.88
N PHE A 198 -7.10 16.12 -24.77
CA PHE A 198 -8.41 15.47 -24.79
C PHE A 198 -8.31 13.96 -25.03
N ASP A 199 -7.50 13.55 -26.01
CA ASP A 199 -7.28 12.13 -26.34
C ASP A 199 -6.59 11.40 -25.19
N ARG A 200 -5.63 12.05 -24.51
CA ARG A 200 -4.99 11.54 -23.30
C ARG A 200 -5.99 11.34 -22.17
N ALA A 201 -6.84 12.34 -21.89
CA ALA A 201 -7.86 12.23 -20.86
C ALA A 201 -8.80 11.05 -21.14
N ARG A 202 -9.23 10.89 -22.40
CA ARG A 202 -10.06 9.77 -22.84
C ARG A 202 -9.38 8.41 -22.65
N GLN A 203 -8.11 8.31 -23.02
CA GLN A 203 -7.35 7.09 -22.81
C GLN A 203 -7.24 6.75 -21.32
N CYS A 204 -6.89 7.74 -20.47
CA CYS A 204 -6.80 7.54 -19.02
C CYS A 204 -8.15 7.08 -18.44
N VAL A 205 -9.28 7.67 -18.84
CA VAL A 205 -10.61 7.24 -18.38
C VAL A 205 -10.92 5.81 -18.82
N THR A 206 -10.65 5.48 -20.07
CA THR A 206 -10.93 4.14 -20.62
C THR A 206 -10.13 3.06 -19.89
N GLU A 207 -8.82 3.27 -19.72
CA GLU A 207 -7.97 2.33 -19.00
C GLU A 207 -8.31 2.29 -17.51
N GLY A 208 -8.56 3.44 -16.91
CA GLY A 208 -8.94 3.54 -15.51
C GLY A 208 -10.22 2.78 -15.19
N LEU A 209 -11.27 2.92 -15.99
CA LEU A 209 -12.52 2.18 -15.82
C LEU A 209 -12.32 0.67 -15.93
N LYS A 210 -11.52 0.21 -16.89
CA LYS A 210 -11.17 -1.21 -17.01
C LYS A 210 -10.46 -1.74 -15.76
N LEU A 211 -9.48 -1.01 -15.23
CA LEU A 211 -8.76 -1.38 -14.01
C LEU A 211 -9.68 -1.38 -12.79
N ALA A 212 -10.54 -0.36 -12.64
CA ALA A 212 -11.49 -0.26 -11.54
C ALA A 212 -12.55 -1.38 -11.59
N GLU A 213 -13.02 -1.76 -12.77
CA GLU A 213 -13.93 -2.88 -12.95
C GLU A 213 -13.28 -4.21 -12.56
N GLN A 214 -12.04 -4.45 -12.99
CA GLN A 214 -11.29 -5.64 -12.57
C GLN A 214 -11.10 -5.66 -11.05
N ALA A 215 -10.82 -4.52 -10.42
CA ALA A 215 -10.66 -4.41 -8.97
C ALA A 215 -11.94 -4.79 -8.22
N VAL A 216 -13.10 -4.25 -8.61
CA VAL A 216 -14.39 -4.57 -7.96
C VAL A 216 -14.83 -6.01 -8.22
N ASN A 217 -14.46 -6.61 -9.36
CA ASN A 217 -14.75 -8.01 -9.65
C ASN A 217 -13.91 -8.97 -8.79
N LEU A 218 -12.68 -8.59 -8.42
CA LEU A 218 -11.81 -9.37 -7.55
C LEU A 218 -12.14 -9.20 -6.06
N ASP A 219 -12.55 -7.99 -5.66
CA ASP A 219 -12.95 -7.67 -4.29
C ASP A 219 -14.09 -6.65 -4.30
N ALA A 220 -15.32 -7.15 -4.38
CA ALA A 220 -16.53 -6.34 -4.39
C ALA A 220 -16.79 -5.60 -3.07
N ASN A 221 -16.11 -5.98 -1.98
CA ASN A 221 -16.28 -5.38 -0.66
C ASN A 221 -15.24 -4.29 -0.35
N ASN A 222 -14.33 -3.98 -1.27
CA ASN A 222 -13.36 -2.92 -1.09
C ASN A 222 -13.98 -1.55 -1.44
N PRO A 223 -14.23 -0.67 -0.46
CA PRO A 223 -14.85 0.62 -0.71
C PRO A 223 -13.98 1.54 -1.59
N ASN A 224 -12.65 1.42 -1.54
CA ASN A 224 -11.74 2.25 -2.34
C ASN A 224 -11.86 1.93 -3.84
N SER A 225 -12.04 0.67 -4.21
CA SER A 225 -12.24 0.28 -5.61
C SER A 225 -13.52 0.92 -6.19
N TRP A 226 -14.60 0.94 -5.41
CA TRP A 226 -15.84 1.60 -5.80
C TRP A 226 -15.72 3.13 -5.86
N SER A 227 -14.95 3.73 -4.95
CA SER A 227 -14.66 5.17 -4.96
C SER A 227 -13.96 5.59 -6.25
N TYR A 228 -12.88 4.90 -6.65
CA TYR A 228 -12.18 5.23 -7.89
C TYR A 228 -12.99 4.88 -9.15
N ARG A 229 -13.80 3.83 -9.10
CA ARG A 229 -14.76 3.57 -10.18
C ARG A 229 -15.76 4.72 -10.35
N ALA A 230 -16.31 5.23 -9.25
CA ALA A 230 -17.21 6.40 -9.30
C ALA A 230 -16.48 7.63 -9.84
N ASN A 231 -15.29 7.94 -9.35
CA ASN A 231 -14.53 9.08 -9.82
C ASN A 231 -14.24 9.02 -11.33
N LEU A 232 -13.86 7.85 -11.85
CA LEU A 232 -13.62 7.64 -13.27
C LEU A 232 -14.89 7.75 -14.11
N LEU A 233 -16.04 7.26 -13.61
CA LEU A 233 -17.33 7.44 -14.26
C LEU A 233 -17.73 8.92 -14.35
N ARG A 234 -17.40 9.70 -13.33
CA ARG A 234 -17.58 11.16 -13.36
C ARG A 234 -16.70 11.83 -14.40
N GLU A 235 -15.44 11.41 -14.56
CA GLU A 235 -14.58 11.91 -15.63
C GLU A 235 -15.11 11.48 -17.02
N ALA A 236 -15.65 10.26 -17.17
CA ALA A 236 -16.29 9.81 -18.39
C ALA A 236 -17.52 10.68 -18.76
N ALA A 237 -18.34 11.04 -17.76
CA ALA A 237 -19.49 11.94 -17.97
C ALA A 237 -19.04 13.34 -18.42
N LYS A 238 -17.94 13.90 -17.85
CA LYS A 238 -17.37 15.17 -18.32
C LYS A 238 -16.91 15.10 -19.78
N LEU A 239 -16.20 14.02 -20.15
CA LEU A 239 -15.75 13.82 -21.52
C LEU A 239 -16.92 13.69 -22.50
N ALA A 240 -17.98 12.97 -22.12
CA ALA A 240 -19.21 12.88 -22.91
C ALA A 240 -19.91 14.25 -23.08
N GLU A 241 -19.91 15.09 -22.02
CA GLU A 241 -20.39 16.46 -22.09
C GLU A 241 -19.57 17.31 -23.08
N MET A 242 -18.23 17.20 -23.01
CA MET A 242 -17.32 17.87 -23.93
C MET A 242 -17.52 17.48 -25.40
N GLU A 243 -17.99 16.24 -25.65
CA GLU A 243 -18.33 15.72 -26.98
C GLU A 243 -19.76 16.08 -27.43
N GLY A 244 -20.56 16.66 -26.52
CA GLY A 244 -21.98 16.93 -26.79
C GLY A 244 -22.84 15.67 -26.79
N ASN A 245 -22.35 14.57 -26.27
CA ASN A 245 -23.06 13.29 -26.21
C ASN A 245 -23.91 13.19 -24.92
N ALA A 246 -25.11 13.76 -24.95
CA ALA A 246 -26.01 13.82 -23.80
C ALA A 246 -26.42 12.42 -23.29
N GLN A 247 -26.62 11.47 -24.22
CA GLN A 247 -27.00 10.09 -23.84
C GLN A 247 -25.88 9.40 -23.06
N ALA A 248 -24.66 9.40 -23.57
CA ALA A 248 -23.52 8.81 -22.90
C ALA A 248 -23.27 9.48 -21.54
N LYS A 249 -23.41 10.82 -21.45
CA LYS A 249 -23.31 11.54 -20.19
C LYS A 249 -24.32 11.02 -19.16
N ALA A 250 -25.60 10.90 -19.54
CA ALA A 250 -26.67 10.42 -18.66
C ALA A 250 -26.41 8.98 -18.19
N ASP A 251 -25.89 8.12 -19.06
CA ASP A 251 -25.53 6.75 -18.73
C ASP A 251 -24.37 6.68 -17.73
N TYR A 252 -23.33 7.51 -17.91
CA TYR A 252 -22.22 7.61 -16.96
C TYR A 252 -22.64 8.21 -15.63
N ASP A 253 -23.49 9.25 -15.63
CA ASP A 253 -24.03 9.84 -14.40
C ASP A 253 -24.84 8.81 -13.60
N SER A 254 -25.67 7.99 -14.27
CA SER A 254 -26.42 6.92 -13.60
C SER A 254 -25.49 5.84 -12.98
N GLN A 255 -24.44 5.45 -13.70
CA GLN A 255 -23.47 4.49 -13.18
C GLN A 255 -22.66 5.07 -12.03
N TYR A 256 -22.32 6.36 -12.09
CA TYR A 256 -21.64 7.10 -11.03
C TYR A 256 -22.43 7.04 -9.72
N GLU A 257 -23.73 7.36 -9.76
CA GLU A 257 -24.57 7.34 -8.55
C GLU A 257 -24.62 5.95 -7.91
N LYS A 258 -24.76 4.89 -8.70
CA LYS A 258 -24.75 3.51 -8.20
C LYS A 258 -23.40 3.12 -7.56
N ALA A 259 -22.30 3.52 -8.18
CA ALA A 259 -20.96 3.26 -7.64
C ALA A 259 -20.72 4.05 -6.34
N LEU A 260 -21.18 5.29 -6.27
CA LEU A 260 -21.06 6.15 -5.10
C LEU A 260 -21.90 5.62 -3.93
N GLU A 261 -23.12 5.16 -4.18
CA GLU A 261 -23.98 4.53 -3.18
C GLU A 261 -23.31 3.27 -2.60
N THR A 262 -22.77 2.42 -3.48
CA THR A 262 -22.04 1.21 -3.05
C THR A 262 -20.83 1.57 -2.20
N HIS A 263 -20.04 2.57 -2.61
CA HIS A 263 -18.91 3.08 -1.83
C HIS A 263 -19.34 3.53 -0.44
N ARG A 264 -20.41 4.33 -0.32
CA ARG A 264 -20.91 4.84 0.98
C ARG A 264 -21.29 3.68 1.89
N ARG A 265 -22.14 2.76 1.42
CA ARG A 265 -22.57 1.59 2.19
C ARG A 265 -21.38 0.77 2.71
N LEU A 266 -20.43 0.45 1.84
CA LEU A 266 -19.24 -0.33 2.23
C LEU A 266 -18.33 0.42 3.19
N SER A 267 -18.21 1.73 3.06
CA SER A 267 -17.44 2.57 3.98
C SER A 267 -18.06 2.60 5.38
N GLU A 268 -19.39 2.72 5.46
CA GLU A 268 -20.13 2.66 6.73
C GLU A 268 -20.00 1.29 7.40
N GLU A 269 -20.12 0.21 6.62
CA GLU A 269 -19.93 -1.15 7.13
C GLU A 269 -18.51 -1.40 7.64
N ALA A 270 -17.50 -0.84 6.95
CA ALA A 270 -16.10 -0.92 7.36
C ALA A 270 -15.85 -0.14 8.66
N ALA A 271 -16.43 1.05 8.80
CA ALA A 271 -16.33 1.85 10.00
C ALA A 271 -16.95 1.13 11.22
N LYS A 272 -18.17 0.59 11.08
CA LYS A 272 -18.84 -0.19 12.15
C LYS A 272 -18.03 -1.42 12.55
N ARG A 273 -17.42 -2.14 11.59
CA ARG A 273 -16.55 -3.29 11.91
C ARG A 273 -15.34 -2.87 12.73
N LYS A 274 -14.69 -1.77 12.34
CA LYS A 274 -13.53 -1.24 13.05
C LYS A 274 -13.88 -0.83 14.49
N GLU A 275 -14.97 -0.13 14.68
CA GLU A 275 -15.46 0.25 16.02
C GLU A 275 -15.75 -0.98 16.91
N ALA A 276 -16.39 -2.00 16.34
CA ALA A 276 -16.65 -3.25 17.06
C ALA A 276 -15.36 -3.99 17.45
N GLU A 277 -14.36 -4.02 16.57
CA GLU A 277 -13.05 -4.61 16.86
C GLU A 277 -12.30 -3.85 17.95
N GLU A 278 -12.34 -2.51 17.92
CA GLU A 278 -11.70 -1.66 18.94
C GLU A 278 -12.37 -1.84 20.29
N ALA A 279 -13.69 -1.88 20.34
CA ALA A 279 -14.47 -2.16 21.56
C ALA A 279 -14.14 -3.54 22.14
N ALA A 280 -14.02 -4.57 21.29
CA ALA A 280 -13.66 -5.93 21.72
C ALA A 280 -12.22 -6.02 22.24
N LYS A 281 -11.29 -5.20 21.72
CA LYS A 281 -9.90 -5.11 22.20
C LYS A 281 -9.85 -4.39 23.56
N GLY A 282 -10.59 -3.30 23.71
CA GLY A 282 -10.70 -2.55 24.98
C GLY A 282 -11.27 -3.38 26.11
N ALA A 283 -12.27 -4.24 25.83
CA ALA A 283 -12.86 -5.13 26.82
C ALA A 283 -11.93 -6.27 27.29
N LYS A 284 -10.85 -6.55 26.57
CA LYS A 284 -9.85 -7.61 26.89
C LYS A 284 -8.64 -7.10 27.67
N GLN A 285 -8.47 -5.80 27.88
CA GLN A 285 -7.45 -5.27 28.77
C GLN A 285 -7.96 -5.33 30.21
N PRO A 286 -7.35 -6.13 31.10
CA PRO A 286 -7.67 -6.08 32.51
C PRO A 286 -7.30 -4.70 33.04
N ALA A 287 -8.20 -4.12 33.86
CA ALA A 287 -7.92 -2.89 34.58
C ALA A 287 -6.62 -3.06 35.39
N SER A 288 -5.60 -2.25 35.09
CA SER A 288 -4.32 -2.21 35.77
C SER A 288 -4.44 -1.55 37.13
#